data_26585d1b4d6b7f4907d0f75af9adf2b5
#
_entry.id   26585d1b4d6b7f4907d0f75af9adf2b5
#
_cell.length_a   1.000
_cell.length_b   1.000
_cell.length_c   1.000
_cell.angle_alpha   90.00
_cell.angle_beta   90.00
_cell.angle_gamma   90.00
#
_symmetry.space_group_name_H-M   'P 1'
#
loop_
_entity.id
_entity.type
_entity.pdbx_description
1 polymer ?
#
loop_
_entity_poly.entity_id
_entity_poly.type
_entity_poly.pdbx_seq_one_letter_code
_entity_poly.pdbx_strand_id
1 'polypeptide(L)'
;MNKHKHHIIAVAVAIFISVTLYAAHTNQERLFLLKPLFKYNTPFSTEISTDSITVWEKLLEPELEEQQHYSLLFQLKLLTVRALITEGHFSLAIDKANSMYQKAKEMSYPLGTALSLQAIGNTYLNSSTPLAAIESYKEALEIISKVPDANQYAKTILTCIILTKLKFRQMTNIEADIQQLESLSNKDKNLGDVFYLNYCQAFYNIQTHHLPEALNYLQQTESINRQCQHSYFFLMIEYLYACYYTESKEYAKALNIFDTILSHTQTAGSYKSLLILQERAQLLALMGKNEEACQAYESLNTLKDSLDTTNYIRQINALHALYQIDKNELDNLNRQKTILYWSWLMISCIVILIILFIISIKRSNKKLQQSQQELEIARKQEENSIRAKSLFLSNMSHEIRTPLNALSGFSSILTEETIDNETRQQCSDI
;
A
#
# COMPACT_ATOMS: atom_id res chain seq x y z
N MET A 1 -42.54 0.94 25.33
CA MET A 1 -43.52 0.66 24.27
C MET A 1 -43.06 1.02 22.84
N ASN A 2 -42.20 2.00 22.64
CA ASN A 2 -41.72 2.36 21.29
C ASN A 2 -40.58 1.46 20.76
N LYS A 3 -39.77 0.83 21.64
CA LYS A 3 -38.56 0.04 21.25
C LYS A 3 -38.92 -1.30 20.55
N HIS A 4 -40.00 -1.99 20.98
CA HIS A 4 -40.50 -3.18 20.25
C HIS A 4 -40.96 -2.84 18.83
N LYS A 5 -41.46 -1.63 18.60
CA LYS A 5 -41.84 -1.18 17.27
C LYS A 5 -40.66 -1.10 16.30
N HIS A 6 -39.49 -0.65 16.74
CA HIS A 6 -38.30 -0.49 15.86
C HIS A 6 -37.71 -1.86 15.46
N HIS A 7 -37.66 -2.81 16.38
CA HIS A 7 -37.17 -4.16 16.05
C HIS A 7 -38.17 -4.90 15.14
N ILE A 8 -39.47 -4.76 15.41
CA ILE A 8 -40.54 -5.29 14.55
C ILE A 8 -40.47 -4.61 13.17
N ILE A 9 -40.17 -3.30 13.10
CA ILE A 9 -40.06 -2.59 11.84
C ILE A 9 -38.81 -3.05 11.06
N ALA A 10 -37.63 -3.25 11.70
CA ALA A 10 -36.47 -3.76 11.03
C ALA A 10 -36.64 -5.18 10.49
N VAL A 11 -37.25 -6.07 11.29
CA VAL A 11 -37.62 -7.43 10.86
C VAL A 11 -38.70 -7.39 9.76
N ALA A 12 -39.71 -6.53 9.90
CA ALA A 12 -40.76 -6.37 8.89
C ALA A 12 -40.19 -5.80 7.58
N VAL A 13 -39.21 -4.85 7.65
CA VAL A 13 -38.50 -4.32 6.48
C VAL A 13 -37.65 -5.40 5.84
N ALA A 14 -36.96 -6.22 6.62
CA ALA A 14 -36.16 -7.33 6.08
C ALA A 14 -37.02 -8.38 5.41
N ILE A 15 -38.15 -8.75 6.03
CA ILE A 15 -39.17 -9.68 5.44
C ILE A 15 -39.79 -9.05 4.20
N PHE A 16 -40.15 -7.77 4.25
CA PHE A 16 -40.73 -7.06 3.12
C PHE A 16 -39.74 -6.98 1.94
N ILE A 17 -38.48 -6.68 2.20
CA ILE A 17 -37.44 -6.68 1.16
C ILE A 17 -37.22 -8.10 0.62
N SER A 18 -37.25 -9.15 1.46
CA SER A 18 -37.11 -10.53 1.00
C SER A 18 -38.31 -10.96 0.10
N VAL A 19 -39.53 -10.61 0.50
CA VAL A 19 -40.76 -10.91 -0.29
C VAL A 19 -40.78 -10.09 -1.58
N THR A 20 -40.37 -8.81 -1.52
CA THR A 20 -40.33 -7.95 -2.71
C THR A 20 -39.18 -8.29 -3.65
N LEU A 21 -38.03 -8.70 -3.16
CA LEU A 21 -36.93 -9.24 -3.98
C LEU A 21 -37.35 -10.52 -4.72
N TYR A 22 -38.11 -11.38 -4.06
CA TYR A 22 -38.65 -12.59 -4.70
C TYR A 22 -39.76 -12.30 -5.70
N ALA A 23 -40.58 -11.25 -5.46
CA ALA A 23 -41.66 -10.82 -6.32
C ALA A 23 -41.23 -9.85 -7.43
N ALA A 24 -40.03 -9.26 -7.35
CA ALA A 24 -39.54 -8.35 -8.36
C ALA A 24 -39.25 -9.09 -9.67
N HIS A 25 -39.89 -8.62 -10.75
CA HIS A 25 -39.82 -9.26 -12.07
C HIS A 25 -38.60 -8.80 -12.89
N THR A 26 -38.00 -7.68 -12.52
CA THR A 26 -36.84 -7.12 -13.25
C THR A 26 -35.61 -6.96 -12.38
N ASN A 27 -34.45 -7.14 -12.97
CA ASN A 27 -33.13 -7.01 -12.31
C ASN A 27 -32.90 -5.60 -11.75
N GLN A 28 -33.39 -4.56 -12.43
CA GLN A 28 -33.30 -3.17 -11.95
C GLN A 28 -34.10 -2.94 -10.65
N GLU A 29 -35.27 -3.56 -10.52
CA GLU A 29 -36.10 -3.47 -9.30
C GLU A 29 -35.37 -4.14 -8.12
N ARG A 30 -34.75 -5.31 -8.33
CA ARG A 30 -33.95 -6.02 -7.30
C ARG A 30 -32.77 -5.20 -6.83
N LEU A 31 -32.01 -4.61 -7.75
CA LEU A 31 -30.87 -3.74 -7.43
C LEU A 31 -31.31 -2.48 -6.68
N PHE A 32 -32.45 -1.90 -7.01
CA PHE A 32 -33.00 -0.75 -6.31
C PHE A 32 -33.35 -1.07 -4.85
N LEU A 33 -33.82 -2.27 -4.56
CA LEU A 33 -34.16 -2.74 -3.21
C LEU A 33 -32.93 -2.95 -2.31
N LEU A 34 -31.74 -3.13 -2.88
CA LEU A 34 -30.50 -3.24 -2.11
C LEU A 34 -29.94 -1.90 -1.64
N LYS A 35 -30.21 -0.79 -2.36
CA LYS A 35 -29.65 0.53 -2.03
C LYS A 35 -29.89 0.98 -0.58
N PRO A 36 -31.07 0.78 0.04
CA PRO A 36 -31.31 1.15 1.43
C PRO A 36 -30.41 0.43 2.43
N LEU A 37 -29.95 -0.80 2.11
CA LEU A 37 -29.10 -1.60 2.98
C LEU A 37 -27.71 -0.98 3.17
N PHE A 38 -27.25 -0.21 2.19
CA PHE A 38 -25.93 0.41 2.20
C PHE A 38 -25.97 1.91 2.57
N LYS A 39 -27.16 2.43 2.89
CA LYS A 39 -27.38 3.87 3.10
C LYS A 39 -26.50 4.47 4.20
N TYR A 40 -26.20 3.74 5.26
CA TYR A 40 -25.46 4.25 6.43
C TYR A 40 -24.10 3.58 6.64
N ASN A 41 -23.65 2.69 5.77
CA ASN A 41 -22.33 2.07 5.78
C ASN A 41 -21.83 1.65 7.17
N THR A 42 -22.63 0.87 7.91
CA THR A 42 -22.22 0.40 9.25
C THR A 42 -20.92 -0.39 9.19
N PRO A 43 -19.85 -0.02 9.93
CA PRO A 43 -18.52 -0.62 9.75
C PRO A 43 -18.42 -2.07 10.23
N PHE A 44 -19.07 -2.43 11.34
CA PHE A 44 -18.86 -3.73 12.01
C PHE A 44 -20.09 -4.63 12.09
N SER A 45 -21.28 -4.12 11.89
CA SER A 45 -22.51 -4.83 12.24
C SER A 45 -23.61 -4.57 11.22
N THR A 46 -24.59 -5.48 11.20
CA THR A 46 -25.83 -5.33 10.44
C THR A 46 -27.02 -5.71 11.32
N GLU A 47 -28.19 -5.17 11.00
CA GLU A 47 -29.48 -5.55 11.62
C GLU A 47 -30.17 -6.70 10.85
N ILE A 48 -29.60 -7.10 9.72
CA ILE A 48 -30.15 -8.15 8.87
C ILE A 48 -29.67 -9.50 9.41
N SER A 49 -30.58 -10.46 9.54
CA SER A 49 -30.25 -11.81 9.96
C SER A 49 -29.40 -12.53 8.91
N THR A 50 -28.55 -13.44 9.38
CA THR A 50 -27.72 -14.29 8.53
C THR A 50 -28.55 -15.08 7.52
N ASP A 51 -29.70 -15.62 7.93
CA ASP A 51 -30.59 -16.37 7.05
C ASP A 51 -31.06 -15.50 5.88
N SER A 52 -31.56 -14.29 6.17
CA SER A 52 -32.03 -13.37 5.14
C SER A 52 -30.94 -12.96 4.16
N ILE A 53 -29.78 -12.54 4.68
CA ILE A 53 -28.68 -12.05 3.82
C ILE A 53 -28.07 -13.16 2.97
N THR A 54 -28.00 -14.39 3.50
CA THR A 54 -27.49 -15.56 2.76
C THR A 54 -28.41 -15.96 1.62
N VAL A 55 -29.74 -15.87 1.83
CA VAL A 55 -30.71 -16.08 0.76
C VAL A 55 -30.56 -15.04 -0.33
N TRP A 56 -30.43 -13.75 0.05
CA TRP A 56 -30.23 -12.69 -0.93
C TRP A 56 -28.92 -12.83 -1.70
N GLU A 57 -27.85 -13.21 -1.03
CA GLU A 57 -26.56 -13.43 -1.69
C GLU A 57 -26.69 -14.54 -2.74
N LYS A 58 -27.23 -15.71 -2.37
CA LYS A 58 -27.42 -16.83 -3.31
C LYS A 58 -28.29 -16.47 -4.51
N LEU A 59 -29.31 -15.63 -4.28
CA LEU A 59 -30.23 -15.21 -5.34
C LEU A 59 -29.61 -14.20 -6.30
N LEU A 60 -28.80 -13.26 -5.77
CA LEU A 60 -28.31 -12.10 -6.50
C LEU A 60 -26.89 -12.27 -7.04
N GLU A 61 -26.07 -13.15 -6.43
CA GLU A 61 -24.67 -13.33 -6.86
C GLU A 61 -24.53 -13.67 -8.35
N PRO A 62 -25.27 -14.65 -8.93
CA PRO A 62 -25.15 -14.97 -10.36
C PRO A 62 -25.49 -13.77 -11.26
N GLU A 63 -26.52 -13.04 -10.88
CA GLU A 63 -26.99 -11.87 -11.62
C GLU A 63 -26.00 -10.70 -11.56
N LEU A 64 -25.45 -10.42 -10.36
CA LEU A 64 -24.45 -9.37 -10.16
C LEU A 64 -23.14 -9.68 -10.90
N GLU A 65 -22.80 -10.96 -11.05
CA GLU A 65 -21.65 -11.40 -11.86
C GLU A 65 -21.91 -11.23 -13.35
N GLU A 66 -23.05 -11.67 -13.84
CA GLU A 66 -23.42 -11.54 -15.25
C GLU A 66 -23.46 -10.08 -15.69
N GLN A 67 -24.00 -9.19 -14.84
CA GLN A 67 -24.09 -7.75 -15.11
C GLN A 67 -22.80 -6.99 -14.76
N GLN A 68 -21.76 -7.66 -14.27
CA GLN A 68 -20.48 -7.06 -13.83
C GLN A 68 -20.63 -6.00 -12.72
N HIS A 69 -21.67 -6.10 -11.89
CA HIS A 69 -21.89 -5.22 -10.74
C HIS A 69 -21.05 -5.66 -9.52
N TYR A 70 -19.75 -5.83 -9.72
CA TYR A 70 -18.82 -6.36 -8.73
C TYR A 70 -18.75 -5.55 -7.45
N SER A 71 -18.87 -4.22 -7.52
CA SER A 71 -18.91 -3.36 -6.33
C SER A 71 -20.02 -3.77 -5.37
N LEU A 72 -21.22 -3.98 -5.91
CA LEU A 72 -22.39 -4.37 -5.13
C LEU A 72 -22.28 -5.81 -4.62
N LEU A 73 -21.73 -6.71 -5.43
CA LEU A 73 -21.45 -8.10 -5.04
C LEU A 73 -20.54 -8.16 -3.80
N PHE A 74 -19.43 -7.44 -3.82
CA PHE A 74 -18.48 -7.44 -2.69
C PHE A 74 -19.06 -6.74 -1.46
N GLN A 75 -19.88 -5.71 -1.62
CA GLN A 75 -20.61 -5.11 -0.51
C GLN A 75 -21.61 -6.09 0.12
N LEU A 76 -22.35 -6.86 -0.70
CA LEU A 76 -23.30 -7.88 -0.23
C LEU A 76 -22.57 -8.98 0.55
N LYS A 77 -21.46 -9.48 0.01
CA LYS A 77 -20.60 -10.47 0.69
C LYS A 77 -20.03 -9.94 2.02
N LEU A 78 -19.57 -8.69 2.07
CA LEU A 78 -19.14 -8.04 3.31
C LEU A 78 -20.28 -7.95 4.33
N LEU A 79 -21.51 -7.68 3.88
CA LEU A 79 -22.67 -7.63 4.74
C LEU A 79 -23.00 -9.02 5.31
N THR A 80 -22.84 -10.08 4.51
CA THR A 80 -22.97 -11.47 4.98
C THR A 80 -21.94 -11.81 6.06
N VAL A 81 -20.68 -11.39 5.87
CA VAL A 81 -19.63 -11.59 6.91
C VAL A 81 -20.01 -10.86 8.21
N ARG A 82 -20.52 -9.64 8.11
CA ARG A 82 -20.95 -8.88 9.30
C ARG A 82 -22.14 -9.54 10.01
N ALA A 83 -23.09 -10.10 9.27
CA ALA A 83 -24.23 -10.85 9.83
C ALA A 83 -23.73 -12.09 10.59
N LEU A 84 -22.89 -12.90 9.97
CA LEU A 84 -22.26 -14.07 10.57
C LEU A 84 -21.52 -13.74 11.88
N ILE A 85 -20.72 -12.67 11.88
CA ILE A 85 -20.02 -12.19 13.09
C ILE A 85 -21.02 -11.76 14.17
N THR A 86 -22.09 -11.03 13.78
CA THR A 86 -23.08 -10.51 14.72
C THR A 86 -23.83 -11.65 15.43
N GLU A 87 -24.10 -12.75 14.75
CA GLU A 87 -24.78 -13.92 15.29
C GLU A 87 -23.83 -14.97 15.92
N GLY A 88 -22.50 -14.72 15.88
CA GLY A 88 -21.49 -15.60 16.49
C GLY A 88 -21.04 -16.75 15.61
N HIS A 89 -21.39 -16.77 14.33
CA HIS A 89 -20.96 -17.80 13.38
C HIS A 89 -19.57 -17.51 12.81
N PHE A 90 -18.57 -17.43 13.71
CA PHE A 90 -17.23 -16.93 13.39
C PHE A 90 -16.47 -17.76 12.35
N SER A 91 -16.56 -19.09 12.42
CA SER A 91 -15.93 -19.99 11.44
C SER A 91 -16.42 -19.71 10.02
N LEU A 92 -17.73 -19.59 9.85
CA LEU A 92 -18.33 -19.28 8.55
C LEU A 92 -17.97 -17.87 8.08
N ALA A 93 -17.86 -16.91 9.01
CA ALA A 93 -17.43 -15.54 8.68
C ALA A 93 -16.00 -15.50 8.13
N ILE A 94 -15.07 -16.27 8.71
CA ILE A 94 -13.68 -16.39 8.25
C ILE A 94 -13.63 -17.01 6.85
N ASP A 95 -14.30 -18.16 6.67
CA ASP A 95 -14.30 -18.86 5.39
C ASP A 95 -14.85 -17.97 4.29
N LYS A 96 -15.90 -17.22 4.61
CA LYS A 96 -16.52 -16.26 3.68
C LYS A 96 -15.59 -15.10 3.34
N ALA A 97 -14.93 -14.49 4.33
CA ALA A 97 -14.00 -13.39 4.13
C ALA A 97 -12.79 -13.83 3.29
N ASN A 98 -12.27 -15.05 3.52
CA ASN A 98 -11.20 -15.63 2.73
C ASN A 98 -11.63 -15.89 1.29
N SER A 99 -12.80 -16.49 1.08
CA SER A 99 -13.37 -16.70 -0.26
C SER A 99 -13.54 -15.38 -1.03
N MET A 100 -13.99 -14.31 -0.34
CA MET A 100 -14.06 -12.98 -0.94
C MET A 100 -12.68 -12.48 -1.41
N TYR A 101 -11.66 -12.66 -0.57
CA TYR A 101 -10.30 -12.20 -0.87
C TYR A 101 -9.71 -12.94 -2.07
N GLN A 102 -9.85 -14.27 -2.12
CA GLN A 102 -9.38 -15.08 -3.25
C GLN A 102 -10.08 -14.68 -4.55
N LYS A 103 -11.40 -14.57 -4.52
CA LYS A 103 -12.18 -14.12 -5.68
C LYS A 103 -11.76 -12.73 -6.18
N ALA A 104 -11.53 -11.78 -5.28
CA ALA A 104 -11.06 -10.44 -5.65
C ALA A 104 -9.67 -10.45 -6.30
N LYS A 105 -8.76 -11.30 -5.80
CA LYS A 105 -7.43 -11.51 -6.38
C LYS A 105 -7.49 -12.11 -7.78
N GLU A 106 -8.25 -13.19 -7.96
CA GLU A 106 -8.45 -13.85 -9.27
C GLU A 106 -8.99 -12.86 -10.32
N MET A 107 -9.91 -12.00 -9.90
CA MET A 107 -10.49 -10.96 -10.75
C MET A 107 -9.59 -9.74 -10.94
N SER A 108 -8.47 -9.63 -10.22
CA SER A 108 -7.64 -8.41 -10.16
C SER A 108 -8.46 -7.15 -9.86
N TYR A 109 -9.41 -7.25 -8.92
CA TYR A 109 -10.38 -6.19 -8.61
C TYR A 109 -10.04 -5.46 -7.29
N PRO A 110 -9.41 -4.26 -7.34
CA PRO A 110 -8.86 -3.57 -6.16
C PRO A 110 -9.92 -3.24 -5.10
N LEU A 111 -11.10 -2.75 -5.50
CA LEU A 111 -12.19 -2.47 -4.55
C LEU A 111 -12.64 -3.75 -3.83
N GLY A 112 -12.77 -4.86 -4.55
CA GLY A 112 -13.09 -6.15 -3.96
C GLY A 112 -12.03 -6.61 -2.97
N THR A 113 -10.75 -6.44 -3.30
CA THR A 113 -9.64 -6.75 -2.40
C THR A 113 -9.71 -5.92 -1.11
N ALA A 114 -9.96 -4.61 -1.21
CA ALA A 114 -10.07 -3.73 -0.05
C ALA A 114 -11.28 -4.10 0.84
N LEU A 115 -12.45 -4.40 0.26
CA LEU A 115 -13.62 -4.84 1.02
C LEU A 115 -13.41 -6.22 1.67
N SER A 116 -12.68 -7.11 1.02
CA SER A 116 -12.31 -8.40 1.60
C SER A 116 -11.34 -8.26 2.77
N LEU A 117 -10.35 -7.36 2.67
CA LEU A 117 -9.45 -7.03 3.77
C LEU A 117 -10.19 -6.36 4.93
N GLN A 118 -11.21 -5.54 4.65
CA GLN A 118 -12.10 -5.04 5.69
C GLN A 118 -12.88 -6.18 6.37
N ALA A 119 -13.38 -7.15 5.62
CA ALA A 119 -14.04 -8.34 6.18
C ALA A 119 -13.10 -9.15 7.07
N ILE A 120 -11.86 -9.39 6.63
CA ILE A 120 -10.80 -10.06 7.40
C ILE A 120 -10.50 -9.28 8.68
N GLY A 121 -10.33 -7.96 8.59
CA GLY A 121 -10.11 -7.10 9.76
C GLY A 121 -11.25 -7.18 10.77
N ASN A 122 -12.52 -7.22 10.30
CA ASN A 122 -13.67 -7.42 11.16
C ASN A 122 -13.63 -8.77 11.90
N THR A 123 -13.14 -9.83 11.26
CA THR A 123 -12.97 -11.14 11.91
C THR A 123 -11.86 -11.10 12.97
N TYR A 124 -10.71 -10.46 12.69
CA TYR A 124 -9.63 -10.27 13.65
C TYR A 124 -10.03 -9.49 14.90
N LEU A 125 -10.85 -8.45 14.71
CA LEU A 125 -11.36 -7.63 15.81
C LEU A 125 -12.09 -8.48 16.87
N ASN A 126 -12.78 -9.52 16.44
CA ASN A 126 -13.55 -10.41 17.32
C ASN A 126 -12.70 -11.51 17.95
N SER A 127 -11.52 -11.80 17.44
CA SER A 127 -10.56 -12.76 18.03
C SER A 127 -9.59 -12.13 19.03
N SER A 128 -9.87 -10.90 19.47
CA SER A 128 -8.98 -10.15 20.38
C SER A 128 -7.56 -9.94 19.81
N THR A 129 -7.44 -9.87 18.49
CA THR A 129 -6.19 -9.55 17.77
C THR A 129 -6.29 -8.18 17.10
N PRO A 130 -6.38 -7.09 17.88
CA PRO A 130 -6.63 -5.74 17.34
C PRO A 130 -5.53 -5.23 16.41
N LEU A 131 -4.28 -5.64 16.64
CA LEU A 131 -3.16 -5.24 15.76
C LEU A 131 -3.33 -5.82 14.36
N ALA A 132 -3.67 -7.11 14.24
CA ALA A 132 -3.92 -7.74 12.94
C ALA A 132 -5.14 -7.12 12.23
N ALA A 133 -6.19 -6.74 12.99
CA ALA A 133 -7.33 -6.02 12.45
C ALA A 133 -6.89 -4.66 11.87
N ILE A 134 -6.11 -3.88 12.62
CA ILE A 134 -5.62 -2.55 12.19
C ILE A 134 -4.70 -2.69 10.95
N GLU A 135 -3.84 -3.70 10.90
CA GLU A 135 -3.00 -3.95 9.70
C GLU A 135 -3.85 -4.25 8.47
N SER A 136 -4.84 -5.14 8.58
CA SER A 136 -5.74 -5.47 7.47
C SER A 136 -6.52 -4.23 7.00
N TYR A 137 -7.01 -3.40 7.92
CA TYR A 137 -7.70 -2.16 7.56
C TYR A 137 -6.77 -1.13 6.92
N LYS A 138 -5.51 -0.99 7.38
CA LYS A 138 -4.53 -0.08 6.78
C LYS A 138 -4.19 -0.48 5.35
N GLU A 139 -4.00 -1.77 5.11
CA GLU A 139 -3.78 -2.28 3.75
C GLU A 139 -5.01 -2.05 2.86
N ALA A 140 -6.21 -2.29 3.39
CA ALA A 140 -7.45 -1.96 2.68
C ALA A 140 -7.52 -0.46 2.34
N LEU A 141 -7.13 0.42 3.27
CA LEU A 141 -7.11 1.87 3.07
C LEU A 141 -6.09 2.29 2.01
N GLU A 142 -4.90 1.68 1.99
CA GLU A 142 -3.88 1.92 0.97
C GLU A 142 -4.37 1.54 -0.43
N ILE A 143 -5.01 0.38 -0.56
CA ILE A 143 -5.57 -0.07 -1.85
C ILE A 143 -6.68 0.88 -2.30
N ILE A 144 -7.62 1.20 -1.40
CA ILE A 144 -8.79 2.01 -1.74
C ILE A 144 -8.42 3.47 -2.08
N SER A 145 -7.35 4.00 -1.52
CA SER A 145 -6.85 5.35 -1.83
C SER A 145 -6.42 5.52 -3.30
N LYS A 146 -6.14 4.43 -3.98
CA LYS A 146 -5.75 4.38 -5.41
C LYS A 146 -6.95 4.13 -6.35
N VAL A 147 -8.14 3.88 -5.79
CA VAL A 147 -9.36 3.60 -6.56
C VAL A 147 -10.17 4.90 -6.73
N PRO A 148 -10.45 5.33 -7.97
CA PRO A 148 -11.29 6.51 -8.22
C PRO A 148 -12.67 6.38 -7.58
N ASP A 149 -13.23 7.49 -7.09
CA ASP A 149 -14.59 7.60 -6.53
C ASP A 149 -14.90 6.66 -5.36
N ALA A 150 -13.86 6.14 -4.67
CA ALA A 150 -14.00 5.20 -3.58
C ALA A 150 -13.98 5.84 -2.18
N ASN A 151 -14.15 7.16 -2.07
CA ASN A 151 -14.07 7.91 -0.81
C ASN A 151 -15.01 7.38 0.28
N GLN A 152 -16.21 6.91 -0.08
CA GLN A 152 -17.16 6.35 0.88
C GLN A 152 -16.60 5.09 1.58
N TYR A 153 -15.86 4.25 0.86
CA TYR A 153 -15.23 3.05 1.44
C TYR A 153 -14.02 3.42 2.29
N ALA A 154 -13.22 4.42 1.86
CA ALA A 154 -12.11 4.93 2.62
C ALA A 154 -12.57 5.47 3.98
N LYS A 155 -13.67 6.24 4.04
CA LYS A 155 -14.28 6.73 5.30
C LYS A 155 -14.67 5.58 6.22
N THR A 156 -15.32 4.55 5.68
CA THR A 156 -15.75 3.38 6.47
C THR A 156 -14.55 2.60 7.03
N ILE A 157 -13.52 2.35 6.21
CA ILE A 157 -12.31 1.63 6.63
C ILE A 157 -11.54 2.44 7.68
N LEU A 158 -11.41 3.76 7.49
CA LEU A 158 -10.76 4.65 8.45
C LEU A 158 -11.51 4.69 9.78
N THR A 159 -12.87 4.70 9.73
CA THR A 159 -13.71 4.55 10.93
C THR A 159 -13.42 3.22 11.65
N CYS A 160 -13.25 2.11 10.91
CA CYS A 160 -12.85 0.83 11.51
C CYS A 160 -11.51 0.93 12.24
N ILE A 161 -10.50 1.59 11.65
CA ILE A 161 -9.20 1.82 12.27
C ILE A 161 -9.34 2.61 13.57
N ILE A 162 -10.02 3.75 13.51
CA ILE A 162 -10.20 4.66 14.66
C ILE A 162 -10.93 3.94 15.80
N LEU A 163 -12.08 3.32 15.51
CA LEU A 163 -12.87 2.64 16.53
C LEU A 163 -12.14 1.44 17.14
N THR A 164 -11.35 0.72 16.34
CA THR A 164 -10.51 -0.37 16.85
C THR A 164 -9.43 0.18 17.79
N LYS A 165 -8.74 1.25 17.40
CA LYS A 165 -7.74 1.91 18.24
C LYS A 165 -8.35 2.40 19.56
N LEU A 166 -9.47 3.09 19.50
CA LEU A 166 -10.19 3.57 20.68
C LEU A 166 -10.61 2.44 21.59
N LYS A 167 -11.24 1.40 21.05
CA LYS A 167 -11.70 0.24 21.83
C LYS A 167 -10.57 -0.44 22.60
N PHE A 168 -9.37 -0.53 22.03
CA PHE A 168 -8.20 -1.19 22.63
C PHE A 168 -7.19 -0.20 23.22
N ARG A 169 -7.57 1.07 23.40
CA ARG A 169 -6.74 2.16 23.98
C ARG A 169 -5.38 2.32 23.26
N GLN A 170 -5.33 2.08 21.97
CA GLN A 170 -4.14 2.29 21.13
C GLN A 170 -4.14 3.71 20.56
N MET A 171 -3.58 4.66 21.33
CA MET A 171 -3.69 6.07 21.00
C MET A 171 -2.69 6.57 19.93
N THR A 172 -1.84 5.70 19.38
CA THR A 172 -0.81 6.09 18.40
C THR A 172 -1.44 6.69 17.13
N ASN A 173 -1.12 7.94 16.83
CA ASN A 173 -1.58 8.70 15.65
C ASN A 173 -3.11 8.82 15.50
N ILE A 174 -3.87 8.67 16.58
CA ILE A 174 -5.34 8.65 16.51
C ILE A 174 -5.92 10.00 16.11
N GLU A 175 -5.31 11.10 16.55
CA GLU A 175 -5.71 12.45 16.17
C GLU A 175 -5.57 12.69 14.66
N ALA A 176 -4.46 12.25 14.08
CA ALA A 176 -4.24 12.33 12.65
C ALA A 176 -5.26 11.51 11.86
N ASP A 177 -5.61 10.31 12.35
CA ASP A 177 -6.64 9.47 11.73
C ASP A 177 -8.02 10.16 11.78
N ILE A 178 -8.37 10.79 12.92
CA ILE A 178 -9.63 11.54 13.08
C ILE A 178 -9.65 12.76 12.14
N GLN A 179 -8.57 13.53 12.07
CA GLN A 179 -8.45 14.66 11.14
C GLN A 179 -8.59 14.22 9.68
N GLN A 180 -8.01 13.08 9.32
CA GLN A 180 -8.18 12.50 7.99
C GLN A 180 -9.64 12.13 7.72
N LEU A 181 -10.33 11.50 8.68
CA LEU A 181 -11.75 11.17 8.56
C LEU A 181 -12.60 12.44 8.40
N GLU A 182 -12.32 13.50 9.16
CA GLU A 182 -12.97 14.78 9.06
C GLU A 182 -12.80 15.40 7.68
N SER A 183 -11.57 15.41 7.15
CA SER A 183 -11.27 15.96 5.83
C SER A 183 -12.02 15.25 4.69
N LEU A 184 -12.22 13.93 4.83
CA LEU A 184 -12.97 13.12 3.87
C LEU A 184 -14.48 13.32 4.03
N SER A 185 -14.97 13.51 5.26
CA SER A 185 -16.41 13.64 5.57
C SER A 185 -16.97 15.03 5.20
N ASN A 186 -16.15 16.07 5.22
CA ASN A 186 -16.56 17.42 4.84
C ASN A 186 -16.90 17.57 3.34
N LYS A 187 -16.47 16.63 2.49
CA LYS A 187 -16.74 16.64 1.06
C LYS A 187 -18.18 16.21 0.72
N ASP A 188 -18.72 15.25 1.49
CA ASP A 188 -20.05 14.68 1.28
C ASP A 188 -20.83 14.71 2.61
N LYS A 189 -21.85 15.54 2.69
CA LYS A 189 -22.67 15.68 3.92
C LYS A 189 -23.64 14.50 4.13
N ASN A 190 -23.12 13.27 4.13
CA ASN A 190 -23.93 12.10 4.47
C ASN A 190 -24.10 12.03 5.99
N LEU A 191 -25.35 11.90 6.46
CA LEU A 191 -25.66 11.85 7.90
C LEU A 191 -24.93 10.69 8.62
N GLY A 192 -24.74 9.54 7.95
CA GLY A 192 -23.98 8.43 8.53
C GLY A 192 -22.52 8.76 8.76
N ASP A 193 -21.85 9.45 7.81
CA ASP A 193 -20.45 9.85 7.94
C ASP A 193 -20.29 10.88 9.07
N VAL A 194 -21.21 11.85 9.17
CA VAL A 194 -21.21 12.84 10.25
C VAL A 194 -21.46 12.18 11.61
N PHE A 195 -22.34 11.16 11.65
CA PHE A 195 -22.57 10.35 12.85
C PHE A 195 -21.28 9.69 13.32
N TYR A 196 -20.58 8.96 12.43
CA TYR A 196 -19.36 8.26 12.81
C TYR A 196 -18.22 9.19 13.19
N LEU A 197 -18.10 10.34 12.54
CA LEU A 197 -17.10 11.35 12.91
C LEU A 197 -17.34 11.85 14.34
N ASN A 198 -18.58 12.29 14.65
CA ASN A 198 -18.92 12.77 15.99
C ASN A 198 -18.80 11.65 17.04
N TYR A 199 -19.15 10.42 16.67
CA TYR A 199 -18.98 9.26 17.53
C TYR A 199 -17.50 9.02 17.89
N CYS A 200 -16.62 9.07 16.90
CA CYS A 200 -15.16 8.92 17.11
C CYS A 200 -14.62 10.06 17.97
N GLN A 201 -15.03 11.30 17.73
CA GLN A 201 -14.65 12.46 18.53
C GLN A 201 -15.13 12.34 19.99
N ALA A 202 -16.39 11.93 20.19
CA ALA A 202 -16.93 11.70 21.54
C ALA A 202 -16.13 10.63 22.28
N PHE A 203 -15.87 9.47 21.62
CA PHE A 203 -15.15 8.37 22.25
C PHE A 203 -13.69 8.74 22.56
N TYR A 204 -13.01 9.44 21.65
CA TYR A 204 -11.67 9.96 21.88
C TYR A 204 -11.62 10.89 23.09
N ASN A 205 -12.54 11.87 23.19
CA ASN A 205 -12.59 12.81 24.29
C ASN A 205 -12.97 12.14 25.63
N ILE A 206 -13.79 11.08 25.63
CA ILE A 206 -14.02 10.26 26.84
C ILE A 206 -12.70 9.66 27.32
N GLN A 207 -11.92 9.05 26.42
CA GLN A 207 -10.68 8.35 26.79
C GLN A 207 -9.52 9.27 27.15
N THR A 208 -9.56 10.51 26.67
CA THR A 208 -8.58 11.56 27.03
C THR A 208 -9.05 12.44 28.18
N HIS A 209 -10.17 12.08 28.84
CA HIS A 209 -10.78 12.79 29.98
C HIS A 209 -11.23 14.23 29.71
N HIS A 210 -11.48 14.57 28.42
CA HIS A 210 -12.09 15.84 28.01
C HIS A 210 -13.63 15.73 28.02
N LEU A 211 -14.21 15.55 29.22
CA LEU A 211 -15.63 15.22 29.40
C LEU A 211 -16.61 16.27 28.86
N PRO A 212 -16.37 17.60 28.98
CA PRO A 212 -17.26 18.61 28.38
C PRO A 212 -17.35 18.50 26.86
N GLU A 213 -16.22 18.32 26.17
CA GLU A 213 -16.13 18.13 24.71
C GLU A 213 -16.79 16.82 24.29
N ALA A 214 -16.55 15.75 25.03
CA ALA A 214 -17.18 14.46 24.83
C ALA A 214 -18.70 14.56 24.86
N LEU A 215 -19.26 15.25 25.86
CA LEU A 215 -20.71 15.45 25.99
C LEU A 215 -21.29 16.23 24.81
N ASN A 216 -20.59 17.26 24.33
CA ASN A 216 -21.01 18.04 23.18
C ASN A 216 -21.12 17.16 21.93
N TYR A 217 -20.09 16.34 21.64
CA TYR A 217 -20.12 15.41 20.50
C TYR A 217 -21.18 14.31 20.66
N LEU A 218 -21.41 13.81 21.88
CA LEU A 218 -22.47 12.87 22.18
C LEU A 218 -23.86 13.45 21.85
N GLN A 219 -24.14 14.69 22.26
CA GLN A 219 -25.42 15.38 21.97
C GLN A 219 -25.59 15.60 20.46
N GLN A 220 -24.52 15.95 19.74
CA GLN A 220 -24.55 16.06 18.28
C GLN A 220 -24.86 14.70 17.65
N THR A 221 -24.23 13.62 18.09
CA THR A 221 -24.45 12.26 17.61
C THR A 221 -25.92 11.83 17.83
N GLU A 222 -26.46 12.15 18.99
CA GLU A 222 -27.90 11.91 19.32
C GLU A 222 -28.83 12.71 18.41
N SER A 223 -28.52 13.99 18.16
CA SER A 223 -29.31 14.84 17.24
C SER A 223 -29.35 14.27 15.83
N ILE A 224 -28.24 13.73 15.33
CA ILE A 224 -28.17 13.07 14.02
C ILE A 224 -29.05 11.81 14.04
N ASN A 225 -28.98 10.98 15.09
CA ASN A 225 -29.77 9.77 15.16
C ASN A 225 -31.29 10.05 15.26
N ARG A 226 -31.70 11.17 15.84
CA ARG A 226 -33.10 11.61 15.82
C ARG A 226 -33.62 11.84 14.39
N GLN A 227 -32.74 12.25 13.46
CA GLN A 227 -33.07 12.44 12.05
C GLN A 227 -33.02 11.11 11.27
N CYS A 228 -32.03 10.24 11.55
CA CYS A 228 -31.87 8.95 10.87
C CYS A 228 -32.83 7.88 11.38
N GLN A 229 -33.20 7.92 12.66
CA GLN A 229 -33.99 6.92 13.39
C GLN A 229 -33.45 5.48 13.23
N HIS A 230 -32.09 5.35 13.23
CA HIS A 230 -31.42 4.06 13.01
C HIS A 230 -31.18 3.36 14.36
N SER A 231 -31.70 2.13 14.50
CA SER A 231 -31.64 1.39 15.78
C SER A 231 -30.21 1.03 16.20
N TYR A 232 -29.35 0.71 15.24
CA TYR A 232 -27.94 0.45 15.54
C TYR A 232 -27.20 1.71 16.07
N PHE A 233 -27.46 2.88 15.53
CA PHE A 233 -26.91 4.14 16.02
C PHE A 233 -27.37 4.42 17.46
N PHE A 234 -28.60 4.09 17.78
CA PHE A 234 -29.11 4.22 19.14
C PHE A 234 -28.27 3.38 20.13
N LEU A 235 -28.01 2.10 19.81
CA LEU A 235 -27.20 1.24 20.66
C LEU A 235 -25.75 1.76 20.82
N MET A 236 -25.16 2.31 19.76
CA MET A 236 -23.85 2.92 19.81
C MET A 236 -23.81 4.13 20.74
N ILE A 237 -24.81 4.99 20.68
CA ILE A 237 -24.94 6.17 21.56
C ILE A 237 -25.10 5.74 23.01
N GLU A 238 -25.99 4.79 23.31
CA GLU A 238 -26.17 4.25 24.67
C GLU A 238 -24.85 3.71 25.22
N TYR A 239 -24.10 2.94 24.43
CA TYR A 239 -22.77 2.44 24.83
C TYR A 239 -21.81 3.61 25.16
N LEU A 240 -21.80 4.66 24.35
CA LEU A 240 -20.93 5.80 24.59
C LEU A 240 -21.35 6.60 25.84
N TYR A 241 -22.63 6.75 26.11
CA TYR A 241 -23.10 7.33 27.37
C TYR A 241 -22.68 6.47 28.58
N ALA A 242 -22.72 5.15 28.48
CA ALA A 242 -22.23 4.29 29.54
C ALA A 242 -20.72 4.48 29.80
N CYS A 243 -19.91 4.58 28.71
CA CYS A 243 -18.50 4.92 28.84
C CYS A 243 -18.27 6.31 29.45
N TYR A 244 -19.04 7.31 29.03
CA TYR A 244 -18.98 8.67 29.58
C TYR A 244 -19.29 8.68 31.09
N TYR A 245 -20.37 8.02 31.52
CA TYR A 245 -20.72 7.92 32.94
C TYR A 245 -19.73 7.08 33.74
N THR A 246 -19.05 6.12 33.13
CA THR A 246 -17.96 5.39 33.77
C THR A 246 -16.77 6.32 34.06
N GLU A 247 -16.34 7.11 33.07
CA GLU A 247 -15.23 8.04 33.22
C GLU A 247 -15.56 9.23 34.13
N SER A 248 -16.82 9.69 34.14
CA SER A 248 -17.30 10.73 35.11
C SER A 248 -17.56 10.19 36.50
N LYS A 249 -17.30 8.86 36.74
CA LYS A 249 -17.54 8.16 38.03
C LYS A 249 -19.01 8.10 38.46
N GLU A 250 -19.94 8.30 37.55
CA GLU A 250 -21.37 8.14 37.77
C GLU A 250 -21.80 6.69 37.52
N TYR A 251 -21.16 5.76 38.22
CA TYR A 251 -21.21 4.30 37.98
C TYR A 251 -22.63 3.74 37.98
N ALA A 252 -23.52 4.25 38.82
CA ALA A 252 -24.91 3.78 38.87
C ALA A 252 -25.68 4.08 37.57
N LYS A 253 -25.42 5.21 36.91
CA LYS A 253 -26.01 5.52 35.60
C LYS A 253 -25.43 4.62 34.51
N ALA A 254 -24.11 4.43 34.51
CA ALA A 254 -23.43 3.53 33.57
C ALA A 254 -23.96 2.10 33.67
N LEU A 255 -24.10 1.56 34.89
CA LEU A 255 -24.63 0.21 35.14
C LEU A 255 -26.06 0.06 34.60
N ASN A 256 -26.94 1.02 34.90
CA ASN A 256 -28.31 0.99 34.39
C ASN A 256 -28.39 0.96 32.85
N ILE A 257 -27.49 1.67 32.19
CA ILE A 257 -27.41 1.65 30.72
C ILE A 257 -26.94 0.28 30.20
N PHE A 258 -25.88 -0.29 30.81
CA PHE A 258 -25.43 -1.64 30.43
C PHE A 258 -26.50 -2.70 30.66
N ASP A 259 -27.23 -2.66 31.79
CA ASP A 259 -28.35 -3.56 32.06
C ASP A 259 -29.48 -3.37 31.03
N THR A 260 -29.76 -2.12 30.64
CA THR A 260 -30.74 -1.81 29.60
C THR A 260 -30.33 -2.39 28.22
N ILE A 261 -29.07 -2.21 27.82
CA ILE A 261 -28.55 -2.79 26.57
C ILE A 261 -28.65 -4.32 26.59
N LEU A 262 -28.22 -4.96 27.69
CA LEU A 262 -28.30 -6.42 27.85
C LEU A 262 -29.72 -6.95 27.80
N SER A 263 -30.71 -6.26 28.44
CA SER A 263 -32.10 -6.66 28.38
C SER A 263 -32.69 -6.63 26.98
N HIS A 264 -32.15 -5.80 26.08
CA HIS A 264 -32.56 -5.72 24.67
C HIS A 264 -31.80 -6.69 23.77
N THR A 265 -30.62 -7.17 24.19
CA THR A 265 -29.79 -8.10 23.40
C THR A 265 -29.98 -9.56 23.81
N GLN A 266 -30.88 -9.85 24.77
CA GLN A 266 -31.15 -11.18 25.34
C GLN A 266 -31.72 -12.22 24.35
N THR A 267 -31.94 -11.90 23.10
CA THR A 267 -32.13 -12.91 22.07
C THR A 267 -30.78 -13.56 21.72
N ALA A 268 -30.42 -14.51 22.57
CA ALA A 268 -29.46 -15.60 22.40
C ALA A 268 -28.09 -15.26 21.74
N GLY A 269 -27.03 -15.28 22.56
CA GLY A 269 -25.68 -15.65 22.10
C GLY A 269 -24.96 -14.67 21.18
N SER A 270 -25.41 -13.43 21.09
CA SER A 270 -24.80 -12.41 20.22
C SER A 270 -23.43 -11.97 20.78
N TYR A 271 -22.42 -11.88 19.91
CA TYR A 271 -21.12 -11.30 20.24
C TYR A 271 -21.23 -9.86 20.85
N LYS A 272 -22.27 -9.12 20.52
CA LYS A 272 -22.56 -7.81 21.13
C LYS A 272 -22.76 -7.95 22.65
N SER A 273 -23.38 -9.01 23.11
CA SER A 273 -23.59 -9.29 24.53
C SER A 273 -22.28 -9.55 25.27
N LEU A 274 -21.28 -10.18 24.62
CA LEU A 274 -19.97 -10.41 25.24
C LEU A 274 -19.27 -9.12 25.64
N LEU A 275 -19.23 -8.13 24.74
CA LEU A 275 -18.61 -6.84 25.02
C LEU A 275 -19.30 -6.14 26.20
N ILE A 276 -20.62 -6.07 26.18
CA ILE A 276 -21.39 -5.39 27.22
C ILE A 276 -21.29 -6.11 28.55
N LEU A 277 -21.28 -7.45 28.58
CA LEU A 277 -21.06 -8.23 29.80
C LEU A 277 -19.66 -7.98 30.37
N GLN A 278 -18.64 -7.85 29.52
CA GLN A 278 -17.28 -7.54 29.96
C GLN A 278 -17.20 -6.17 30.60
N GLU A 279 -17.73 -5.12 29.95
CA GLU A 279 -17.74 -3.74 30.48
C GLU A 279 -18.56 -3.66 31.79
N ARG A 280 -19.70 -4.35 31.85
CA ARG A 280 -20.52 -4.45 33.07
C ARG A 280 -19.77 -5.11 34.21
N ALA A 281 -19.08 -6.22 33.97
CA ALA A 281 -18.31 -6.91 35.00
C ALA A 281 -17.16 -6.05 35.53
N GLN A 282 -16.46 -5.33 34.64
CA GLN A 282 -15.42 -4.38 35.04
C GLN A 282 -15.99 -3.22 35.86
N LEU A 283 -17.13 -2.68 35.47
CA LEU A 283 -17.80 -1.59 36.21
C LEU A 283 -18.22 -2.05 37.61
N LEU A 284 -18.80 -3.25 37.76
CA LEU A 284 -19.16 -3.83 39.06
C LEU A 284 -17.93 -4.01 39.96
N ALA A 285 -16.80 -4.42 39.40
CA ALA A 285 -15.53 -4.50 40.13
C ALA A 285 -15.04 -3.12 40.59
N LEU A 286 -15.13 -2.09 39.74
CA LEU A 286 -14.79 -0.70 40.08
C LEU A 286 -15.71 -0.14 41.21
N MET A 287 -16.96 -0.58 41.26
CA MET A 287 -17.91 -0.23 42.33
C MET A 287 -17.66 -0.97 43.66
N GLY A 288 -16.72 -1.94 43.71
CA GLY A 288 -16.48 -2.81 44.86
C GLY A 288 -17.53 -3.91 45.03
N LYS A 289 -18.42 -4.13 44.06
CA LYS A 289 -19.46 -5.17 44.07
C LYS A 289 -18.88 -6.52 43.59
N ASN A 290 -17.95 -7.08 44.35
CA ASN A 290 -17.14 -8.20 43.92
C ASN A 290 -17.94 -9.46 43.63
N GLU A 291 -19.00 -9.75 44.38
CA GLU A 291 -19.86 -10.94 44.17
C GLU A 291 -20.63 -10.84 42.86
N GLU A 292 -21.26 -9.68 42.61
CA GLU A 292 -21.97 -9.38 41.35
C GLU A 292 -21.00 -9.39 40.15
N ALA A 293 -19.77 -8.88 40.33
CA ALA A 293 -18.72 -8.91 39.32
C ALA A 293 -18.30 -10.35 38.97
N CYS A 294 -18.09 -11.24 39.97
CA CYS A 294 -17.79 -12.65 39.74
C CYS A 294 -18.90 -13.34 38.92
N GLN A 295 -20.16 -13.16 39.31
CA GLN A 295 -21.31 -13.71 38.57
C GLN A 295 -21.36 -13.20 37.12
N ALA A 296 -21.04 -11.92 36.90
CA ALA A 296 -20.99 -11.36 35.56
C ALA A 296 -19.83 -11.97 34.74
N TYR A 297 -18.66 -12.21 35.32
CA TYR A 297 -17.55 -12.91 34.68
C TYR A 297 -17.85 -14.37 34.38
N GLU A 298 -18.56 -15.06 35.28
CA GLU A 298 -19.02 -16.44 35.02
C GLU A 298 -19.99 -16.50 33.82
N SER A 299 -20.94 -15.58 33.77
CA SER A 299 -21.86 -15.44 32.62
C SER A 299 -21.13 -15.13 31.34
N LEU A 300 -20.08 -14.28 31.38
CA LEU A 300 -19.23 -13.97 30.24
C LEU A 300 -18.47 -15.23 29.75
N ASN A 301 -17.92 -16.04 30.67
CA ASN A 301 -17.18 -17.24 30.32
C ASN A 301 -18.09 -18.32 29.71
N THR A 302 -19.26 -18.55 30.29
CA THR A 302 -20.24 -19.50 29.72
C THR A 302 -20.71 -19.10 28.34
N LEU A 303 -20.90 -17.80 28.08
CA LEU A 303 -21.23 -17.29 26.75
C LEU A 303 -20.07 -17.43 25.76
N LYS A 304 -18.82 -17.17 26.20
CA LYS A 304 -17.62 -17.40 25.39
C LYS A 304 -17.48 -18.86 24.96
N ASP A 305 -17.70 -19.79 25.89
CA ASP A 305 -17.60 -21.22 25.60
C ASP A 305 -18.69 -21.66 24.61
N SER A 306 -19.90 -21.13 24.75
CA SER A 306 -21.02 -21.44 23.83
C SER A 306 -20.80 -20.94 22.40
N LEU A 307 -20.01 -19.89 22.20
CA LEU A 307 -19.71 -19.31 20.89
C LEU A 307 -18.54 -19.97 20.16
N ASP A 308 -18.02 -21.09 20.64
CA ASP A 308 -16.91 -21.87 20.03
C ASP A 308 -15.67 -21.03 19.69
N THR A 309 -15.36 -20.08 20.58
CA THR A 309 -14.28 -19.10 20.37
C THR A 309 -12.89 -19.73 20.24
N THR A 310 -12.69 -20.95 20.78
CA THR A 310 -11.38 -21.63 20.75
C THR A 310 -11.03 -22.13 19.35
N ASN A 311 -11.96 -22.73 18.63
CA ASN A 311 -11.78 -23.17 17.25
C ASN A 311 -11.64 -21.96 16.32
N TYR A 312 -12.38 -20.91 16.57
CA TYR A 312 -12.31 -19.63 15.87
C TYR A 312 -10.91 -18.99 15.94
N ILE A 313 -10.29 -18.92 17.12
CA ILE A 313 -8.92 -18.36 17.27
C ILE A 313 -7.91 -19.19 16.47
N ARG A 314 -8.03 -20.54 16.46
CA ARG A 314 -7.16 -21.40 15.64
C ARG A 314 -7.32 -21.12 14.15
N GLN A 315 -8.55 -20.98 13.66
CA GLN A 315 -8.81 -20.68 12.25
C GLN A 315 -8.30 -19.31 11.84
N ILE A 316 -8.46 -18.28 12.69
CA ILE A 316 -7.90 -16.94 12.46
C ILE A 316 -6.38 -16.98 12.38
N ASN A 317 -5.73 -17.70 13.30
CA ASN A 317 -4.27 -17.80 13.27
C ASN A 317 -3.79 -18.53 12.00
N ALA A 318 -4.51 -19.56 11.54
CA ALA A 318 -4.23 -20.21 10.26
C ALA A 318 -4.44 -19.26 9.06
N LEU A 319 -5.53 -18.49 9.06
CA LEU A 319 -5.79 -17.49 8.02
C LEU A 319 -4.72 -16.40 8.00
N HIS A 320 -4.30 -15.92 9.18
CA HIS A 320 -3.22 -14.93 9.29
C HIS A 320 -1.90 -15.48 8.74
N ALA A 321 -1.58 -16.75 9.05
CA ALA A 321 -0.39 -17.40 8.52
C ALA A 321 -0.43 -17.49 6.96
N LEU A 322 -1.56 -17.89 6.40
CA LEU A 322 -1.76 -17.95 4.94
C LEU A 322 -1.62 -16.55 4.30
N TYR A 323 -2.24 -15.55 4.89
CA TYR A 323 -2.15 -14.16 4.42
C TYR A 323 -0.72 -13.62 4.46
N GLN A 324 0.04 -13.91 5.54
CA GLN A 324 1.44 -13.50 5.64
C GLN A 324 2.33 -14.22 4.61
N ILE A 325 2.05 -15.48 4.32
CA ILE A 325 2.74 -16.22 3.26
C ILE A 325 2.50 -15.55 1.91
N ASP A 326 1.25 -15.27 1.56
CA ASP A 326 0.87 -14.60 0.31
C ASP A 326 1.51 -13.22 0.18
N LYS A 327 1.51 -12.44 1.27
CA LYS A 327 2.13 -11.11 1.32
C LYS A 327 3.64 -11.19 1.12
N ASN A 328 4.32 -12.10 1.81
CA ASN A 328 5.75 -12.31 1.67
C ASN A 328 6.13 -12.78 0.25
N GLU A 329 5.30 -13.62 -0.37
CA GLU A 329 5.50 -14.05 -1.76
C GLU A 329 5.39 -12.87 -2.73
N LEU A 330 4.37 -12.01 -2.57
CA LEU A 330 4.19 -10.81 -3.38
C LEU A 330 5.36 -9.83 -3.20
N ASP A 331 5.80 -9.61 -1.96
CA ASP A 331 6.94 -8.74 -1.65
C ASP A 331 8.24 -9.30 -2.23
N ASN A 332 8.44 -10.62 -2.20
CA ASN A 332 9.58 -11.28 -2.83
C ASN A 332 9.56 -11.12 -4.36
N LEU A 333 8.41 -11.29 -5.00
CA LEU A 333 8.24 -11.06 -6.45
C LEU A 333 8.55 -9.60 -6.83
N ASN A 334 8.10 -8.64 -6.03
CA ASN A 334 8.39 -7.23 -6.26
C ASN A 334 9.89 -6.90 -6.05
N ARG A 335 10.52 -7.48 -5.04
CA ARG A 335 11.98 -7.38 -4.83
C ARG A 335 12.75 -7.99 -5.99
N GLN A 336 12.36 -9.16 -6.48
CA GLN A 336 12.98 -9.79 -7.65
C GLN A 336 12.87 -8.90 -8.90
N LYS A 337 11.70 -8.32 -9.18
CA LYS A 337 11.52 -7.36 -10.28
C LYS A 337 12.43 -6.15 -10.13
N THR A 338 12.56 -5.60 -8.93
CA THR A 338 13.44 -4.46 -8.64
C THR A 338 14.91 -4.83 -8.85
N ILE A 339 15.35 -5.99 -8.39
CA ILE A 339 16.73 -6.50 -8.60
C ILE A 339 17.00 -6.69 -10.09
N LEU A 340 16.07 -7.28 -10.85
CA LEU A 340 16.19 -7.43 -12.31
C LEU A 340 16.29 -6.07 -13.00
N TYR A 341 15.50 -5.08 -12.62
CA TYR A 341 15.59 -3.72 -13.18
C TYR A 341 16.96 -3.10 -12.94
N TRP A 342 17.49 -3.15 -11.71
CA TRP A 342 18.81 -2.65 -11.37
C TRP A 342 19.93 -3.42 -12.09
N SER A 343 19.80 -4.74 -12.27
CA SER A 343 20.77 -5.54 -12.99
C SER A 343 20.82 -5.16 -14.48
N TRP A 344 19.69 -4.96 -15.14
CA TRP A 344 19.63 -4.46 -16.51
C TRP A 344 20.25 -3.08 -16.67
N LEU A 345 20.03 -2.20 -15.72
CA LEU A 345 20.62 -0.85 -15.70
C LEU A 345 22.15 -0.91 -15.56
N MET A 346 22.66 -1.76 -14.67
CA MET A 346 24.11 -1.98 -14.53
C MET A 346 24.75 -2.56 -15.79
N ILE A 347 24.09 -3.56 -16.42
CA ILE A 347 24.59 -4.14 -17.68
C ILE A 347 24.63 -3.06 -18.78
N SER A 348 23.60 -2.25 -18.89
CA SER A 348 23.54 -1.15 -19.85
C SER A 348 24.67 -0.14 -19.65
N CYS A 349 24.97 0.24 -18.40
CA CYS A 349 26.10 1.10 -18.07
C CYS A 349 27.45 0.48 -18.46
N ILE A 350 27.65 -0.81 -18.20
CA ILE A 350 28.87 -1.54 -18.59
C ILE A 350 29.03 -1.54 -20.11
N VAL A 351 27.97 -1.82 -20.86
CA VAL A 351 28.00 -1.80 -22.34
C VAL A 351 28.38 -0.40 -22.86
N ILE A 352 27.82 0.66 -22.28
CA ILE A 352 28.17 2.04 -22.66
C ILE A 352 29.64 2.33 -22.39
N LEU A 353 30.17 1.92 -21.23
CA LEU A 353 31.60 2.09 -20.90
C LEU A 353 32.51 1.32 -21.89
N ILE A 354 32.14 0.10 -22.26
CA ILE A 354 32.89 -0.68 -23.25
C ILE A 354 32.88 0.04 -24.62
N ILE A 355 31.74 0.56 -25.02
CA ILE A 355 31.65 1.31 -26.30
C ILE A 355 32.54 2.55 -26.27
N LEU A 356 32.50 3.33 -25.16
CA LEU A 356 33.36 4.51 -24.99
C LEU A 356 34.84 4.14 -24.98
N PHE A 357 35.19 3.02 -24.36
CA PHE A 357 36.57 2.50 -24.34
C PHE A 357 37.05 2.11 -25.73
N ILE A 358 36.22 1.39 -26.52
CA ILE A 358 36.52 1.03 -27.91
C ILE A 358 36.69 2.29 -28.78
N ILE A 359 35.86 3.31 -28.60
CA ILE A 359 35.98 4.59 -29.31
C ILE A 359 37.30 5.28 -28.95
N SER A 360 37.68 5.28 -27.67
CA SER A 360 38.91 5.84 -27.16
C SER A 360 40.14 5.12 -27.78
N ILE A 361 40.15 3.79 -27.81
CA ILE A 361 41.20 3.01 -28.45
C ILE A 361 41.30 3.33 -29.94
N LYS A 362 40.20 3.37 -30.67
CA LYS A 362 40.21 3.73 -32.10
C LYS A 362 40.77 5.13 -32.34
N ARG A 363 40.42 6.11 -31.49
CA ARG A 363 40.97 7.48 -31.58
C ARG A 363 42.49 7.51 -31.30
N SER A 364 42.93 6.77 -30.29
CA SER A 364 44.38 6.65 -29.94
C SER A 364 45.17 5.98 -31.06
N ASN A 365 44.66 4.87 -31.61
CA ASN A 365 45.29 4.17 -32.73
C ASN A 365 45.40 5.04 -33.98
N LYS A 366 44.36 5.83 -34.28
CA LYS A 366 44.38 6.78 -35.40
C LYS A 366 45.47 7.86 -35.20
N LYS A 367 45.58 8.41 -34.01
CA LYS A 367 46.64 9.38 -33.67
C LYS A 367 48.03 8.74 -33.81
N LEU A 368 48.20 7.51 -33.34
CA LEU A 368 49.48 6.78 -33.45
C LEU A 368 49.86 6.54 -34.91
N GLN A 369 48.92 6.13 -35.76
CA GLN A 369 49.16 5.97 -37.20
C GLN A 369 49.58 7.29 -37.86
N GLN A 370 48.94 8.42 -37.53
CA GLN A 370 49.27 9.73 -38.02
C GLN A 370 50.71 10.12 -37.62
N SER A 371 51.07 9.94 -36.34
CA SER A 371 52.40 10.20 -35.84
C SER A 371 53.46 9.31 -36.48
N GLN A 372 53.16 8.04 -36.77
CA GLN A 372 54.05 7.12 -37.49
C GLN A 372 54.28 7.58 -38.94
N GLN A 373 53.22 8.03 -39.63
CA GLN A 373 53.32 8.56 -40.97
C GLN A 373 54.19 9.84 -41.03
N GLU A 374 53.96 10.76 -40.08
CA GLU A 374 54.76 11.98 -39.98
C GLU A 374 56.25 11.67 -39.70
N LEU A 375 56.54 10.70 -38.85
CA LEU A 375 57.88 10.27 -38.57
C LEU A 375 58.57 9.63 -39.80
N GLU A 376 57.84 8.84 -40.58
CA GLU A 376 58.35 8.21 -41.80
C GLU A 376 58.66 9.26 -42.87
N ILE A 377 57.79 10.27 -43.00
CA ILE A 377 58.04 11.39 -43.93
C ILE A 377 59.27 12.18 -43.49
N ALA A 378 59.42 12.53 -42.19
CA ALA A 378 60.56 13.19 -41.69
C ALA A 378 61.86 12.42 -41.90
N ARG A 379 61.83 11.09 -41.67
CA ARG A 379 62.97 10.22 -41.93
C ARG A 379 63.37 10.17 -43.38
N LYS A 380 62.45 10.07 -44.28
CA LYS A 380 62.72 10.13 -45.76
C LYS A 380 63.36 11.48 -46.18
N GLN A 381 62.87 12.57 -45.59
CA GLN A 381 63.45 13.91 -45.83
C GLN A 381 64.89 14.00 -45.32
N GLU A 382 65.17 13.44 -44.13
CA GLU A 382 66.50 13.40 -43.57
C GLU A 382 67.44 12.53 -44.42
N GLU A 383 67.02 11.29 -44.84
CA GLU A 383 67.78 10.40 -45.75
C GLU A 383 68.08 11.08 -47.08
N ASN A 384 67.08 11.81 -47.65
CA ASN A 384 67.29 12.54 -48.89
C ASN A 384 68.27 13.70 -48.70
N SER A 385 68.22 14.41 -47.54
CA SER A 385 69.16 15.48 -47.23
C SER A 385 70.57 14.95 -47.04
N ILE A 386 70.76 13.80 -46.35
CA ILE A 386 72.07 13.13 -46.19
C ILE A 386 72.57 12.67 -47.56
N ARG A 387 71.72 12.10 -48.39
CA ARG A 387 72.09 11.67 -49.77
C ARG A 387 72.51 12.87 -50.62
N ALA A 388 71.79 13.95 -50.59
CA ALA A 388 72.15 15.19 -51.32
C ALA A 388 73.46 15.80 -50.79
N LYS A 389 73.68 15.81 -49.46
CA LYS A 389 75.00 16.23 -48.90
C LYS A 389 76.13 15.34 -49.33
N SER A 390 75.92 14.02 -49.37
CA SER A 390 76.94 13.03 -49.78
C SER A 390 77.35 13.22 -51.26
N LEU A 391 76.30 13.38 -52.13
CA LEU A 391 76.56 13.66 -53.54
C LEU A 391 77.25 15.00 -53.73
N PHE A 392 76.88 16.05 -53.02
CA PHE A 392 77.50 17.33 -53.08
C PHE A 392 78.99 17.25 -52.68
N LEU A 393 79.31 16.56 -51.56
CA LEU A 393 80.68 16.40 -51.12
C LEU A 393 81.51 15.52 -52.05
N SER A 394 80.90 14.49 -52.67
CA SER A 394 81.54 13.65 -53.67
C SER A 394 81.87 14.42 -54.94
N ASN A 395 80.91 15.22 -55.44
CA ASN A 395 81.15 16.06 -56.63
C ASN A 395 82.20 17.15 -56.34
N MET A 396 82.08 17.83 -55.19
CA MET A 396 83.06 18.79 -54.78
C MET A 396 84.49 18.23 -54.65
N SER A 397 84.54 16.99 -54.10
CA SER A 397 85.87 16.30 -53.97
C SER A 397 86.42 16.00 -55.39
N HIS A 398 85.55 15.65 -56.32
CA HIS A 398 86.02 15.38 -57.71
C HIS A 398 86.43 16.68 -58.43
N GLU A 399 85.62 17.76 -58.24
CA GLU A 399 85.94 19.06 -58.87
C GLU A 399 87.14 19.75 -58.23
N ILE A 400 87.42 19.50 -56.96
CA ILE A 400 88.64 19.97 -56.31
C ILE A 400 89.88 19.14 -56.68
N ARG A 401 89.68 17.80 -56.82
CA ARG A 401 90.81 16.91 -57.15
C ARG A 401 91.38 17.17 -58.56
N THR A 402 90.51 17.49 -59.50
CA THR A 402 90.90 17.73 -60.90
C THR A 402 91.88 18.87 -61.02
N PRO A 403 91.57 20.13 -60.54
CA PRO A 403 92.54 21.21 -60.57
C PRO A 403 93.79 20.98 -59.67
N LEU A 404 93.58 20.31 -58.50
CA LEU A 404 94.65 19.97 -57.62
C LEU A 404 95.69 19.02 -58.25
N ASN A 405 95.16 17.99 -58.98
CA ASN A 405 96.03 17.07 -59.71
C ASN A 405 96.68 17.77 -60.89
N ALA A 406 95.99 18.69 -61.57
CA ALA A 406 96.66 19.52 -62.60
C ALA A 406 97.75 20.41 -62.03
N LEU A 407 97.45 21.08 -60.93
CA LEU A 407 98.40 21.91 -60.19
C LEU A 407 99.61 21.09 -59.68
N SER A 408 99.36 19.89 -59.13
CA SER A 408 100.41 18.96 -58.71
C SER A 408 101.21 18.45 -59.90
N GLY A 409 100.56 18.15 -60.99
CA GLY A 409 101.21 17.77 -62.24
C GLY A 409 102.09 18.87 -62.84
N PHE A 410 101.56 20.10 -62.89
CA PHE A 410 102.38 21.28 -63.29
C PHE A 410 103.52 21.57 -62.34
N SER A 411 103.26 21.46 -61.03
CA SER A 411 104.28 21.61 -60.03
C SER A 411 105.39 20.56 -60.16
N SER A 412 105.03 19.29 -60.48
CA SER A 412 106.03 18.23 -60.74
C SER A 412 106.88 18.52 -61.92
N ILE A 413 106.22 18.98 -63.03
CA ILE A 413 106.93 19.33 -64.23
C ILE A 413 107.90 20.52 -63.98
N LEU A 414 107.47 21.52 -63.23
CA LEU A 414 108.31 22.66 -62.89
C LEU A 414 109.56 22.36 -62.01
N THR A 415 109.51 21.25 -61.26
CA THR A 415 110.54 20.79 -60.40
C THR A 415 111.53 19.83 -61.03
N GLU A 416 111.30 19.37 -62.27
CA GLU A 416 112.16 18.46 -62.98
C GLU A 416 113.37 19.15 -63.62
N GLU A 417 114.53 18.76 -63.26
CA GLU A 417 115.84 19.39 -63.65
C GLU A 417 116.16 19.36 -65.16
N THR A 418 115.41 18.59 -65.96
CA THR A 418 115.69 18.34 -67.40
C THR A 418 114.81 19.10 -68.35
N ILE A 419 113.94 19.95 -67.91
CA ILE A 419 112.99 20.68 -68.76
C ILE A 419 113.59 22.09 -69.26
N ASP A 420 113.39 22.34 -70.55
CA ASP A 420 113.83 23.62 -71.15
C ASP A 420 113.08 24.80 -70.58
N ASN A 421 113.66 26.01 -70.72
CA ASN A 421 113.09 27.20 -70.14
C ASN A 421 111.77 27.66 -70.82
N GLU A 422 111.41 27.24 -72.06
CA GLU A 422 110.24 27.62 -72.74
C GLU A 422 109.00 26.81 -72.21
N THR A 423 109.13 25.49 -71.99
CA THR A 423 108.16 24.59 -71.37
C THR A 423 107.84 25.03 -69.95
N ARG A 424 108.86 25.43 -69.13
CA ARG A 424 108.74 25.92 -67.76
C ARG A 424 107.92 27.20 -67.68
N GLN A 425 108.10 28.10 -68.63
CA GLN A 425 107.32 29.37 -68.73
C GLN A 425 105.87 29.07 -69.01
N GLN A 426 105.61 28.25 -70.02
CA GLN A 426 104.20 27.85 -70.39
C GLN A 426 103.42 27.16 -69.25
N CYS A 427 104.08 26.32 -68.41
CA CYS A 427 103.41 25.71 -67.28
C CYS A 427 103.23 26.66 -66.05
N SER A 428 103.99 27.76 -65.96
CA SER A 428 103.82 28.84 -64.96
C SER A 428 102.74 29.81 -65.26
N ASP A 429 102.33 29.99 -66.55
CA ASP A 429 101.29 30.93 -67.05
C ASP A 429 99.85 30.35 -67.08
N ILE A 430 99.72 29.04 -66.76
CA ILE A 430 98.45 28.32 -66.57
C ILE A 430 98.08 28.29 -65.07
#